data_8d4ec07a8d75a99fcdaa9401475232c3
#
_entry.id   8d4ec07a8d75a99fcdaa9401475232c3
#
_cell.length_a   1.000
_cell.length_b   1.000
_cell.length_c   1.000
_cell.angle_alpha   90.00
_cell.angle_beta   90.00
_cell.angle_gamma   90.00
#
_symmetry.space_group_name_H-M   'P 1'
#
loop_
_entity.id
_entity.type
_entity.pdbx_description
1 polymer ?
#
loop_
_entity_poly.entity_id
_entity_poly.type
_entity_poly.pdbx_seq_one_letter_code
_entity_poly.pdbx_strand_id
1 'polypeptide(L)'
;MDWMLLLVLAGGAVALWRIVHQVRTSRRKREEDWDTRLIERLRRGGGIDPFQPVDIDFFVALPSMEGAQRAVARLTADGFVADLRQVADAPGHPYSVNARKSMQINEVGIRAVSAKMREIAAAEGGRYDGWAPGSEVFSAVRSAAERPPRPRV
;
A
#
# COMPACT_ATOMS: atom_id res chain seq x y z
N MET A 1 -10.75 15.94 -46.90
CA MET A 1 -10.78 15.34 -45.54
C MET A 1 -9.43 14.68 -45.35
N ASP A 2 -8.63 15.27 -44.47
CA ASP A 2 -7.20 14.97 -44.34
C ASP A 2 -6.93 13.64 -43.65
N TRP A 3 -6.73 12.63 -44.44
CA TRP A 3 -6.38 11.28 -43.98
C TRP A 3 -5.08 11.30 -43.11
N MET A 4 -4.19 12.25 -43.42
CA MET A 4 -3.00 12.50 -42.64
C MET A 4 -3.31 12.88 -41.19
N LEU A 5 -4.36 13.66 -40.94
CA LEU A 5 -4.74 14.12 -39.60
C LEU A 5 -5.26 12.96 -38.73
N LEU A 6 -5.98 12.04 -39.33
CA LEU A 6 -6.46 10.81 -38.66
C LEU A 6 -5.31 9.85 -38.28
N LEU A 7 -4.30 9.73 -39.16
CA LEU A 7 -3.11 8.90 -38.86
C LEU A 7 -2.25 9.50 -37.73
N VAL A 8 -2.12 10.83 -37.69
CA VAL A 8 -1.39 11.50 -36.59
C VAL A 8 -2.12 11.38 -35.26
N LEU A 9 -3.44 11.51 -35.24
CA LEU A 9 -4.26 11.34 -34.04
C LEU A 9 -4.24 9.88 -33.54
N ALA A 10 -4.32 8.91 -34.43
CA ALA A 10 -4.25 7.49 -34.08
C ALA A 10 -2.86 7.11 -33.53
N GLY A 11 -1.78 7.60 -34.15
CA GLY A 11 -0.42 7.41 -33.70
C GLY A 11 -0.15 8.04 -32.34
N GLY A 12 -0.68 9.25 -32.10
CA GLY A 12 -0.58 9.96 -30.82
C GLY A 12 -1.33 9.23 -29.69
N ALA A 13 -2.51 8.70 -29.97
CA ALA A 13 -3.29 7.95 -28.98
C ALA A 13 -2.60 6.64 -28.57
N VAL A 14 -2.01 5.90 -29.52
CA VAL A 14 -1.25 4.66 -29.25
C VAL A 14 0.02 4.97 -28.45
N ALA A 15 0.74 6.06 -28.78
CA ALA A 15 1.93 6.45 -28.04
C ALA A 15 1.59 6.84 -26.59
N LEU A 16 0.56 7.63 -26.37
CA LEU A 16 0.07 8.00 -25.03
C LEU A 16 -0.38 6.78 -24.23
N TRP A 17 -1.13 5.87 -24.85
CA TRP A 17 -1.56 4.64 -24.19
C TRP A 17 -0.38 3.77 -23.76
N ARG A 18 0.65 3.68 -24.62
CA ARG A 18 1.87 2.92 -24.33
C ARG A 18 2.67 3.53 -23.18
N ILE A 19 2.78 4.85 -23.12
CA ILE A 19 3.47 5.58 -22.04
C ILE A 19 2.71 5.38 -20.72
N VAL A 20 1.40 5.56 -20.72
CA VAL A 20 0.57 5.35 -19.52
C VAL A 20 0.66 3.89 -19.02
N HIS A 21 0.64 2.93 -19.95
CA HIS A 21 0.77 1.51 -19.58
C HIS A 21 2.16 1.20 -19.00
N GLN A 22 3.21 1.74 -19.59
CA GLN A 22 4.60 1.54 -19.13
C GLN A 22 4.86 2.20 -17.77
N VAL A 23 4.30 3.37 -17.51
CA VAL A 23 4.39 4.04 -16.21
C VAL A 23 3.64 3.25 -15.12
N ARG A 24 2.46 2.70 -15.44
CA ARG A 24 1.69 1.87 -14.49
C ARG A 24 2.42 0.57 -14.16
N THR A 25 3.03 -0.10 -15.14
CA THR A 25 3.78 -1.35 -14.91
C THR A 25 5.08 -1.09 -14.14
N SER A 26 5.77 0.02 -14.40
CA SER A 26 7.00 0.40 -13.67
C SER A 26 6.72 0.76 -12.22
N ARG A 27 5.60 1.42 -11.94
CA ARG A 27 5.18 1.72 -10.55
C ARG A 27 4.85 0.44 -9.79
N ARG A 28 4.10 -0.50 -10.39
CA ARG A 28 3.81 -1.80 -9.78
C ARG A 28 5.07 -2.59 -9.43
N LYS A 29 6.03 -2.67 -10.35
CA LYS A 29 7.31 -3.35 -10.08
C LYS A 29 8.08 -2.72 -8.92
N ARG A 30 8.13 -1.39 -8.82
CA ARG A 30 8.79 -0.70 -7.70
C ARG A 30 8.12 -0.98 -6.36
N GLU A 31 6.79 -1.03 -6.32
CA GLU A 31 6.03 -1.32 -5.10
C GLU A 31 6.24 -2.79 -4.69
N GLU A 32 6.20 -3.73 -5.65
CA GLU A 32 6.48 -5.15 -5.41
C GLU A 32 7.90 -5.37 -4.88
N ASP A 33 8.90 -4.69 -5.46
CA ASP A 33 10.29 -4.73 -5.00
C ASP A 33 10.45 -4.13 -3.59
N TRP A 34 9.66 -3.09 -3.28
CA TRP A 34 9.68 -2.46 -1.96
C TRP A 34 9.07 -3.39 -0.91
N ASP A 35 7.92 -4.00 -1.19
CA ASP A 35 7.26 -4.97 -0.31
C ASP A 35 8.20 -6.13 0.02
N THR A 36 8.83 -6.73 -0.99
CA THR A 36 9.78 -7.82 -0.82
C THR A 36 10.97 -7.42 0.06
N ARG A 37 11.57 -6.26 -0.19
CA ARG A 37 12.70 -5.75 0.61
C ARG A 37 12.31 -5.45 2.05
N LEU A 38 11.11 -4.91 2.28
CA LEU A 38 10.61 -4.64 3.62
C LEU A 38 10.36 -5.93 4.39
N ILE A 39 9.71 -6.91 3.77
CA ILE A 39 9.47 -8.24 4.36
C ILE A 39 10.80 -8.93 4.71
N GLU A 40 11.79 -8.91 3.80
CA GLU A 40 13.11 -9.46 4.08
C GLU A 40 13.82 -8.77 5.24
N ARG A 41 13.72 -7.43 5.32
CA ARG A 41 14.31 -6.65 6.40
C ARG A 41 13.68 -6.99 7.74
N LEU A 42 12.35 -7.12 7.79
CA LEU A 42 11.61 -7.52 8.98
C LEU A 42 11.99 -8.94 9.44
N ARG A 43 12.17 -9.86 8.52
CA ARG A 43 12.62 -11.24 8.81
C ARG A 43 14.06 -11.28 9.33
N ARG A 44 14.98 -10.51 8.73
CA ARG A 44 16.39 -10.47 9.15
C ARG A 44 16.59 -9.76 10.49
N GLY A 45 15.72 -8.81 10.83
CA GLY A 45 15.76 -8.06 12.09
C GLY A 45 15.45 -8.89 13.34
N GLY A 46 15.07 -10.16 13.19
CA GLY A 46 14.94 -11.14 14.27
C GLY A 46 13.80 -10.88 15.28
N GLY A 47 12.93 -9.92 15.01
CA GLY A 47 11.86 -9.54 15.92
C GLY A 47 10.47 -10.11 15.58
N ILE A 48 10.32 -10.72 14.41
CA ILE A 48 9.03 -11.22 13.94
C ILE A 48 9.17 -12.69 13.58
N ASP A 49 8.37 -13.51 14.28
CA ASP A 49 8.20 -14.91 13.90
C ASP A 49 7.34 -14.95 12.61
N PRO A 50 7.85 -15.51 11.48
CA PRO A 50 7.13 -15.54 10.21
C PRO A 50 5.84 -16.36 10.26
N PHE A 51 5.65 -17.19 11.29
CA PHE A 51 4.47 -18.03 11.47
C PHE A 51 3.42 -17.43 12.40
N GLN A 52 3.78 -16.40 13.17
CA GLN A 52 2.82 -15.70 14.02
C GLN A 52 2.12 -14.57 13.28
N PRO A 53 0.79 -14.41 13.46
CA PRO A 53 0.07 -13.27 12.95
C PRO A 53 0.50 -12.01 13.72
N VAL A 54 0.69 -10.92 13.00
CA VAL A 54 0.99 -9.60 13.54
C VAL A 54 0.02 -8.59 12.94
N ASP A 55 -0.24 -7.53 13.66
CA ASP A 55 -1.06 -6.45 13.17
C ASP A 55 -0.33 -5.66 12.09
N ILE A 56 -0.99 -5.46 10.96
CA ILE A 56 -0.49 -4.71 9.81
C ILE A 56 -1.48 -3.60 9.50
N ASP A 57 -0.96 -2.40 9.37
CA ASP A 57 -1.69 -1.21 8.98
C ASP A 57 -1.53 -0.94 7.48
N PHE A 58 -2.64 -0.73 6.78
CA PHE A 58 -2.71 -0.37 5.37
C PHE A 58 -3.30 1.03 5.24
N PHE A 59 -2.72 1.88 4.39
CA PHE A 59 -3.07 3.29 4.29
C PHE A 59 -3.66 3.62 2.92
N VAL A 60 -4.84 4.26 2.94
CA VAL A 60 -5.54 4.73 1.74
C VAL A 60 -5.83 6.20 1.88
N ALA A 61 -5.38 7.01 0.92
CA ALA A 61 -5.64 8.45 0.88
C ALA A 61 -6.76 8.77 -0.11
N LEU A 62 -7.75 9.55 0.33
CA LEU A 62 -9.00 9.79 -0.39
C LEU A 62 -9.31 11.29 -0.51
N PRO A 63 -9.95 11.70 -1.62
CA PRO A 63 -10.22 13.13 -1.88
C PRO A 63 -11.46 13.65 -1.15
N SER A 64 -12.41 12.79 -0.75
CA SER A 64 -13.66 13.20 -0.12
C SER A 64 -13.98 12.43 1.15
N MET A 65 -14.71 13.06 2.06
CA MET A 65 -15.20 12.46 3.30
C MET A 65 -16.15 11.28 3.02
N GLU A 66 -17.06 11.45 2.08
CA GLU A 66 -18.04 10.42 1.72
C GLU A 66 -17.34 9.18 1.13
N GLY A 67 -16.34 9.39 0.27
CA GLY A 67 -15.52 8.29 -0.26
C GLY A 67 -14.77 7.56 0.84
N ALA A 68 -14.22 8.31 1.80
CA ALA A 68 -13.53 7.73 2.95
C ALA A 68 -14.46 6.92 3.86
N GLN A 69 -15.68 7.39 4.10
CA GLN A 69 -16.70 6.66 4.87
C GLN A 69 -17.12 5.35 4.17
N ARG A 70 -17.31 5.39 2.83
CA ARG A 70 -17.62 4.17 2.05
C ARG A 70 -16.44 3.17 2.09
N ALA A 71 -15.21 3.66 1.99
CA ALA A 71 -14.02 2.82 2.11
C ALA A 71 -13.94 2.15 3.50
N VAL A 72 -14.16 2.90 4.59
CA VAL A 72 -14.22 2.35 5.95
C VAL A 72 -15.29 1.28 6.07
N ALA A 73 -16.52 1.55 5.60
CA ALA A 73 -17.61 0.57 5.66
C ALA A 73 -17.28 -0.72 4.91
N ARG A 74 -16.71 -0.62 3.70
CA ARG A 74 -16.27 -1.77 2.90
C ARG A 74 -15.16 -2.56 3.57
N LEU A 75 -14.15 -1.88 4.11
CA LEU A 75 -13.04 -2.51 4.80
C LEU A 75 -13.48 -3.21 6.09
N THR A 76 -14.39 -2.60 6.86
CA THR A 76 -14.95 -3.22 8.06
C THR A 76 -15.75 -4.47 7.72
N ALA A 77 -16.56 -4.44 6.66
CA ALA A 77 -17.28 -5.62 6.18
C ALA A 77 -16.33 -6.76 5.74
N ASP A 78 -15.13 -6.42 5.27
CA ASP A 78 -14.07 -7.37 4.88
C ASP A 78 -13.19 -7.83 6.07
N GLY A 79 -13.56 -7.48 7.30
CA GLY A 79 -12.90 -7.91 8.53
C GLY A 79 -11.64 -7.12 8.91
N PHE A 80 -11.51 -5.88 8.42
CA PHE A 80 -10.49 -4.95 8.88
C PHE A 80 -11.02 -4.08 10.02
N VAL A 81 -10.14 -3.70 10.92
CA VAL A 81 -10.39 -2.58 11.84
C VAL A 81 -9.97 -1.31 11.10
N ALA A 82 -10.94 -0.50 10.71
CA ALA A 82 -10.68 0.68 9.88
C ALA A 82 -11.06 1.97 10.63
N ASP A 83 -10.17 2.95 10.61
CA ASP A 83 -10.36 4.29 11.13
C ASP A 83 -10.08 5.35 10.07
N LEU A 84 -10.79 6.49 10.19
CA LEU A 84 -10.69 7.63 9.29
C LEU A 84 -10.05 8.79 10.02
N ARG A 85 -9.06 9.42 9.39
CA ARG A 85 -8.40 10.64 9.87
C ARG A 85 -8.37 11.70 8.79
N GLN A 86 -8.55 12.94 9.20
CA GLN A 86 -8.33 14.10 8.34
C GLN A 86 -6.86 14.54 8.50
N VAL A 87 -6.18 14.75 7.37
CA VAL A 87 -4.77 15.16 7.30
C VAL A 87 -4.71 16.58 6.73
N ALA A 88 -4.30 17.54 7.54
CA ALA A 88 -4.37 18.97 7.20
C ALA A 88 -3.50 19.36 5.99
N ASP A 89 -2.34 18.72 5.80
CA ASP A 89 -1.33 19.10 4.80
C ASP A 89 -1.24 18.11 3.63
N ALA A 90 -2.35 17.45 3.27
CA ALA A 90 -2.39 16.50 2.15
C ALA A 90 -3.19 17.06 0.97
N PRO A 91 -2.58 17.85 0.06
CA PRO A 91 -3.28 18.43 -1.07
C PRO A 91 -3.89 17.36 -1.98
N GLY A 92 -5.17 17.50 -2.29
CA GLY A 92 -5.91 16.57 -3.15
C GLY A 92 -6.46 15.32 -2.48
N HIS A 93 -5.90 14.88 -1.32
CA HIS A 93 -6.35 13.69 -0.59
C HIS A 93 -6.33 13.95 0.93
N PRO A 94 -7.21 14.83 1.45
CA PRO A 94 -7.18 15.24 2.86
C PRO A 94 -7.71 14.17 3.84
N TYR A 95 -8.19 13.04 3.35
CA TYR A 95 -8.72 11.97 4.18
C TYR A 95 -7.86 10.73 4.08
N SER A 96 -7.38 10.24 5.21
CA SER A 96 -6.60 9.00 5.31
C SER A 96 -7.41 7.94 6.04
N VAL A 97 -7.59 6.80 5.40
CA VAL A 97 -8.17 5.60 6.02
C VAL A 97 -7.04 4.66 6.38
N ASN A 98 -6.94 4.32 7.66
CA ASN A 98 -6.05 3.28 8.16
C ASN A 98 -6.87 1.99 8.36
N ALA A 99 -6.48 0.91 7.70
CA ALA A 99 -7.11 -0.39 7.80
C ALA A 99 -6.14 -1.39 8.41
N ARG A 100 -6.41 -1.85 9.62
CA ARG A 100 -5.60 -2.81 10.37
C ARG A 100 -6.16 -4.21 10.23
N LYS A 101 -5.26 -5.17 10.01
CA LYS A 101 -5.58 -6.58 9.99
C LYS A 101 -4.45 -7.41 10.60
N SER A 102 -4.80 -8.36 11.46
CA SER A 102 -3.86 -9.35 11.98
C SER A 102 -3.64 -10.45 10.95
N MET A 103 -2.41 -10.61 10.48
CA MET A 103 -2.05 -11.60 9.48
C MET A 103 -0.56 -11.94 9.51
N GLN A 104 -0.19 -13.09 8.96
CA GLN A 104 1.22 -13.43 8.79
C GLN A 104 1.89 -12.53 7.75
N ILE A 105 3.11 -12.09 8.05
CA ILE A 105 3.91 -11.30 7.10
C ILE A 105 4.51 -12.24 6.05
N ASN A 106 3.79 -12.41 4.95
CA ASN A 106 4.26 -13.12 3.77
C ASN A 106 3.92 -12.34 2.50
N GLU A 107 4.70 -12.56 1.46
CA GLU A 107 4.61 -11.81 0.21
C GLU A 107 3.24 -11.97 -0.48
N VAL A 108 2.71 -13.18 -0.49
CA VAL A 108 1.43 -13.50 -1.14
C VAL A 108 0.27 -12.78 -0.42
N GLY A 109 0.22 -12.87 0.90
CA GLY A 109 -0.82 -12.23 1.72
C GLY A 109 -0.78 -10.70 1.63
N ILE A 110 0.40 -10.10 1.76
CA ILE A 110 0.58 -8.65 1.64
C ILE A 110 0.18 -8.15 0.25
N ARG A 111 0.59 -8.83 -0.82
CA ARG A 111 0.21 -8.46 -2.19
C ARG A 111 -1.29 -8.55 -2.44
N ALA A 112 -1.94 -9.60 -1.93
CA ALA A 112 -3.39 -9.76 -2.06
C ALA A 112 -4.14 -8.61 -1.38
N VAL A 113 -3.76 -8.26 -0.14
CA VAL A 113 -4.37 -7.14 0.59
C VAL A 113 -4.06 -5.81 -0.08
N SER A 114 -2.81 -5.57 -0.50
CA SER A 114 -2.41 -4.35 -1.21
C SER A 114 -3.19 -4.17 -2.52
N ALA A 115 -3.45 -5.25 -3.26
CA ALA A 115 -4.27 -5.19 -4.48
C ALA A 115 -5.71 -4.77 -4.16
N LYS A 116 -6.30 -5.31 -3.10
CA LYS A 116 -7.63 -4.92 -2.61
C LYS A 116 -7.68 -3.46 -2.18
N MET A 117 -6.66 -2.97 -1.46
CA MET A 117 -6.57 -1.56 -1.05
C MET A 117 -6.49 -0.62 -2.25
N ARG A 118 -5.74 -0.99 -3.30
CA ARG A 118 -5.69 -0.22 -4.55
C ARG A 118 -7.04 -0.18 -5.26
N GLU A 119 -7.77 -1.29 -5.28
CA GLU A 119 -9.12 -1.35 -5.87
C GLU A 119 -10.09 -0.42 -5.14
N ILE A 120 -10.10 -0.47 -3.79
CA ILE A 120 -10.94 0.39 -2.96
C ILE A 120 -10.56 1.86 -3.16
N ALA A 121 -9.27 2.17 -3.13
CA ALA A 121 -8.78 3.53 -3.38
C ALA A 121 -9.21 4.05 -4.75
N ALA A 122 -9.03 3.25 -5.81
CA ALA A 122 -9.38 3.64 -7.18
C ALA A 122 -10.88 3.86 -7.36
N ALA A 123 -11.73 3.04 -6.71
CA ALA A 123 -13.18 3.20 -6.76
C ALA A 123 -13.66 4.54 -6.18
N GLU A 124 -12.92 5.10 -5.24
CA GLU A 124 -13.23 6.36 -4.58
C GLU A 124 -12.35 7.55 -5.06
N GLY A 125 -11.64 7.37 -6.18
CA GLY A 125 -10.78 8.42 -6.76
C GLY A 125 -9.53 8.74 -5.94
N GLY A 126 -9.15 7.85 -5.03
CA GLY A 126 -8.00 7.99 -4.15
C GLY A 126 -6.78 7.21 -4.58
N ARG A 127 -5.84 7.07 -3.65
CA ARG A 127 -4.61 6.29 -3.86
C ARG A 127 -4.32 5.40 -2.65
N TYR A 128 -3.64 4.31 -2.90
CA TYR A 128 -3.05 3.46 -1.87
C TYR A 128 -1.65 3.95 -1.54
N ASP A 129 -1.38 4.23 -0.27
CA ASP A 129 -0.11 4.82 0.19
C ASP A 129 0.88 3.76 0.75
N GLY A 130 0.46 2.51 0.84
CA GLY A 130 1.31 1.42 1.31
C GLY A 130 0.84 0.80 2.62
N TRP A 131 1.72 0.00 3.23
CA TRP A 131 1.46 -0.70 4.47
C TRP A 131 2.64 -0.56 5.43
N ALA A 132 2.38 -0.76 6.71
CA ALA A 132 3.40 -0.84 7.74
C ALA A 132 3.02 -1.91 8.78
N PRO A 133 4.00 -2.56 9.41
CA PRO A 133 3.73 -3.34 10.62
C PRO A 133 3.15 -2.42 11.71
N GLY A 134 2.23 -2.92 12.50
CA GLY A 134 1.65 -2.15 13.60
C GLY A 134 2.72 -1.62 14.58
N SER A 135 2.40 -0.56 15.30
CA SER A 135 3.35 0.16 16.17
C SER A 135 4.06 -0.73 17.21
N GLU A 136 3.37 -1.76 17.70
CA GLU A 136 3.94 -2.72 18.65
C GLU A 136 5.07 -3.56 18.02
N VAL A 137 4.92 -3.93 16.76
CA VAL A 137 5.93 -4.68 16.00
C VAL A 137 7.16 -3.80 15.75
N PHE A 138 6.97 -2.54 15.41
CA PHE A 138 8.07 -1.58 15.26
C PHE A 138 8.86 -1.39 16.55
N SER A 139 8.17 -1.32 17.69
CA SER A 139 8.79 -1.21 19.01
C SER A 139 9.63 -2.45 19.33
N ALA A 140 9.11 -3.65 19.04
CA ALA A 140 9.82 -4.91 19.26
C ALA A 140 11.08 -5.05 18.39
N VAL A 141 10.98 -4.72 17.09
CA VAL A 141 12.12 -4.75 16.16
C VAL A 141 13.19 -3.74 16.55
N ARG A 142 12.79 -2.53 16.94
CA ARG A 142 13.72 -1.49 17.41
C ARG A 142 14.45 -1.92 18.67
N SER A 143 13.74 -2.45 19.65
CA SER A 143 14.33 -2.96 20.90
C SER A 143 15.25 -4.16 20.67
N ALA A 144 14.96 -5.01 19.68
CA ALA A 144 15.84 -6.11 19.30
C ALA A 144 17.13 -5.63 18.63
N ALA A 145 17.05 -4.58 17.78
CA ALA A 145 18.21 -3.99 17.12
C ALA A 145 19.13 -3.21 18.08
N GLU A 146 18.59 -2.66 19.17
CA GLU A 146 19.32 -1.93 20.19
C GLU A 146 19.96 -2.84 21.26
N ARG A 147 19.69 -4.16 21.25
CA ARG A 147 20.35 -5.10 22.17
C ARG A 147 21.81 -5.29 21.78
N PRO A 148 22.76 -5.09 22.73
CA PRO A 148 24.15 -5.39 22.47
C PRO A 148 24.34 -6.88 22.15
N PRO A 149 25.31 -7.23 21.28
CA PRO A 149 25.57 -8.61 20.93
C PRO A 149 25.89 -9.42 22.19
N ARG A 150 25.22 -10.57 22.36
CA ARG A 150 25.52 -11.46 23.50
C ARG A 150 26.97 -11.87 23.44
N PRO A 151 27.72 -11.79 24.56
CA PRO A 151 29.07 -12.30 24.62
C PRO A 151 29.06 -13.78 24.25
N ARG A 152 29.90 -14.15 23.29
CA ARG A 152 30.13 -15.58 22.97
C ARG A 152 30.87 -16.20 24.14
N VAL A 153 30.23 -17.12 24.82
CA VAL A 153 30.86 -18.02 25.83
C VAL A 153 31.57 -19.14 25.10
#